data_6aeb9e42c73a5b1459e78a5333b3f0f2
#
_entry.id   6aeb9e42c73a5b1459e78a5333b3f0f2
#
_cell.length_a   1.000
_cell.length_b   1.000
_cell.length_c   1.000
_cell.angle_alpha   90.00
_cell.angle_beta   90.00
_cell.angle_gamma   90.00
#
_symmetry.space_group_name_H-M   'P 1'
#
loop_
_entity.id
_entity.type
_entity.pdbx_description
1 polymer ?
#
loop_
_entity_poly.entity_id
_entity_poly.type
_entity_poly.pdbx_seq_one_letter_code
_entity_poly.pdbx_strand_id
1 'polypeptide(L)'
;MIKYIKNILNERLKMEKVDILLTTYNSKIEYLKMQIDSILNQTYKDFKLIISDDCSTKEEVKEVLKKYEQKDNRIQIYFQPQNLGYTKNFEFVLTKSTADYIAFSDHDDIWYPNKIEESLKILKEKNVDLVYCDAKQIDESGKTLHESYLRYKNMPILNENYQKEILPFSRHIAIGCSQLFTKRVKDLMIPFTENTMAHDWHSLYIANALNGVYCLDKPLFEYRLHGNNAFGGRSFKQNVKIWKEKNGKGYKSYLKYRHRAITETYLAGVLMCEEYRERISEYIKMHSKEIKQNNQDNFNKQLKIEKEIIKYFENAQKSKFIYFPIHKYFKYLSFKGMQKRKYK
;
A
#
# COMPACT_ATOMS: atom_id res chain seq x y z
N MET A 1 -0.74 43.40 12.00
CA MET A 1 -1.97 42.56 12.05
C MET A 1 -2.42 42.12 10.66
N ILE A 2 -2.71 43.05 9.71
CA ILE A 2 -3.19 42.70 8.34
C ILE A 2 -2.21 41.82 7.56
N LYS A 3 -0.91 42.06 7.63
CA LYS A 3 0.14 41.25 6.97
C LYS A 3 0.25 39.84 7.58
N TYR A 4 0.05 39.71 8.88
CA TYR A 4 0.02 38.43 9.59
C TYR A 4 -1.23 37.61 9.24
N ILE A 5 -2.41 38.28 9.18
CA ILE A 5 -3.67 37.65 8.75
C ILE A 5 -3.60 37.25 7.26
N LYS A 6 -3.01 38.09 6.39
CA LYS A 6 -2.77 37.72 4.97
C LYS A 6 -1.82 36.54 4.83
N ASN A 7 -0.77 36.46 5.64
CA ASN A 7 0.11 35.29 5.60
C ASN A 7 -0.60 34.02 6.07
N ILE A 8 -1.37 34.08 7.17
CA ILE A 8 -2.17 32.93 7.65
C ILE A 8 -3.25 32.55 6.63
N LEU A 9 -3.90 33.53 5.99
CA LEU A 9 -4.85 33.27 4.91
C LEU A 9 -4.18 32.69 3.66
N ASN A 10 -3.00 33.17 3.28
CA ASN A 10 -2.22 32.64 2.16
C ASN A 10 -1.67 31.24 2.46
N GLU A 11 -1.26 30.94 3.69
CA GLU A 11 -0.88 29.57 4.10
C GLU A 11 -2.10 28.63 4.15
N ARG A 12 -3.28 29.12 4.56
CA ARG A 12 -4.53 28.37 4.51
C ARG A 12 -5.12 28.23 3.10
N LEU A 13 -4.78 29.13 2.19
CA LEU A 13 -5.21 29.11 0.77
C LEU A 13 -4.20 28.39 -0.14
N LYS A 14 -3.03 27.99 0.37
CA LYS A 14 -2.11 27.16 -0.39
C LYS A 14 -2.76 25.79 -0.53
N MET A 15 -3.36 25.58 -1.70
CA MET A 15 -3.90 24.25 -2.05
C MET A 15 -2.76 23.24 -1.91
N GLU A 16 -2.98 22.22 -1.11
CA GLU A 16 -1.97 21.20 -0.82
C GLU A 16 -1.83 20.31 -2.04
N LYS A 17 -0.61 20.12 -2.51
CA LYS A 17 -0.36 19.35 -3.73
C LYS A 17 -0.44 17.85 -3.46
N VAL A 18 -1.06 17.14 -4.39
CA VAL A 18 -1.10 15.67 -4.40
C VAL A 18 -0.37 15.17 -5.64
N ASP A 19 0.59 14.27 -5.47
CA ASP A 19 1.16 13.52 -6.59
C ASP A 19 0.53 12.12 -6.63
N ILE A 20 -0.08 11.78 -7.76
CA ILE A 20 -0.64 10.45 -8.03
C ILE A 20 0.41 9.69 -8.83
N LEU A 21 0.88 8.59 -8.29
CA LEU A 21 1.97 7.80 -8.85
C LEU A 21 1.42 6.53 -9.49
N LEU A 22 1.48 6.46 -10.80
CA LEU A 22 1.00 5.32 -11.58
C LEU A 22 2.18 4.59 -12.20
N THR A 23 2.23 3.27 -12.03
CA THR A 23 3.19 2.41 -12.75
C THR A 23 2.47 1.53 -13.76
N THR A 24 3.11 1.31 -14.91
CA THR A 24 2.54 0.50 -15.98
C THR A 24 3.60 -0.38 -16.64
N TYR A 25 3.19 -1.57 -17.12
CA TYR A 25 4.00 -2.47 -17.93
C TYR A 25 3.10 -3.34 -18.81
N ASN A 26 3.27 -3.20 -20.13
CA ASN A 26 2.49 -3.96 -21.13
C ASN A 26 0.96 -3.97 -20.88
N SER A 27 0.45 -2.86 -20.40
CA SER A 27 -0.95 -2.71 -19.98
C SER A 27 -1.91 -2.97 -21.13
N LYS A 28 -3.12 -3.41 -20.79
CA LYS A 28 -4.24 -3.42 -21.73
C LYS A 28 -4.70 -1.99 -21.95
N ILE A 29 -4.73 -1.56 -23.19
CA ILE A 29 -4.94 -0.15 -23.56
C ILE A 29 -6.25 0.40 -23.01
N GLU A 30 -7.31 -0.38 -23.05
CA GLU A 30 -8.63 0.02 -22.55
C GLU A 30 -8.57 0.29 -21.03
N TYR A 31 -7.90 -0.56 -20.26
CA TYR A 31 -7.79 -0.40 -18.81
C TYR A 31 -6.95 0.82 -18.47
N LEU A 32 -5.79 0.97 -19.13
CA LEU A 32 -4.91 2.12 -18.93
C LEU A 32 -5.63 3.44 -19.20
N LYS A 33 -6.42 3.53 -20.29
CA LYS A 33 -7.21 4.70 -20.60
C LYS A 33 -8.28 4.96 -19.53
N MET A 34 -9.06 3.94 -19.16
CA MET A 34 -10.07 4.06 -18.10
C MET A 34 -9.47 4.58 -16.80
N GLN A 35 -8.31 4.07 -16.40
CA GLN A 35 -7.64 4.51 -15.19
C GLN A 35 -7.16 5.95 -15.29
N ILE A 36 -6.44 6.33 -16.35
CA ILE A 36 -5.98 7.72 -16.54
C ILE A 36 -7.16 8.68 -16.56
N ASP A 37 -8.21 8.38 -17.34
CA ASP A 37 -9.41 9.22 -17.44
C ASP A 37 -10.09 9.38 -16.07
N SER A 38 -10.18 8.32 -15.29
CA SER A 38 -10.77 8.36 -13.95
C SER A 38 -9.96 9.24 -12.97
N ILE A 39 -8.64 9.26 -13.11
CA ILE A 39 -7.75 10.15 -12.33
C ILE A 39 -7.93 11.60 -12.80
N LEU A 40 -7.94 11.86 -14.08
CA LEU A 40 -8.11 13.23 -14.60
C LEU A 40 -9.47 13.85 -14.23
N ASN A 41 -10.48 13.01 -14.01
CA ASN A 41 -11.83 13.38 -13.60
C ASN A 41 -12.01 13.55 -12.07
N GLN A 42 -10.95 13.46 -11.25
CA GLN A 42 -11.06 13.70 -9.82
C GLN A 42 -11.62 15.09 -9.51
N THR A 43 -12.45 15.20 -8.45
CA THR A 43 -13.00 16.48 -7.95
C THR A 43 -11.91 17.37 -7.41
N TYR A 44 -10.92 16.81 -6.73
CA TYR A 44 -9.70 17.51 -6.32
C TYR A 44 -8.83 17.82 -7.54
N LYS A 45 -8.50 19.10 -7.79
CA LYS A 45 -7.85 19.52 -9.04
C LYS A 45 -6.36 19.82 -8.93
N ASP A 46 -5.84 20.09 -7.72
CA ASP A 46 -4.42 20.44 -7.52
C ASP A 46 -3.56 19.17 -7.33
N PHE A 47 -3.48 18.39 -8.38
CA PHE A 47 -2.66 17.18 -8.43
C PHE A 47 -1.79 17.11 -9.68
N LYS A 48 -0.72 16.31 -9.60
CA LYS A 48 0.03 15.81 -10.75
C LYS A 48 -0.16 14.30 -10.86
N LEU A 49 -0.23 13.80 -12.07
CA LEU A 49 -0.18 12.38 -12.39
C LEU A 49 1.22 12.05 -12.94
N ILE A 50 2.02 11.38 -12.15
CA ILE A 50 3.37 10.96 -12.51
C ILE A 50 3.32 9.48 -12.88
N ILE A 51 3.62 9.18 -14.15
CA ILE A 51 3.54 7.83 -14.70
C ILE A 51 4.94 7.31 -14.97
N SER A 52 5.23 6.08 -14.54
CA SER A 52 6.43 5.37 -14.95
C SER A 52 6.09 4.10 -15.71
N ASP A 53 6.46 4.07 -16.99
CA ASP A 53 6.36 2.87 -17.82
C ASP A 53 7.61 2.02 -17.64
N ASP A 54 7.43 0.79 -17.17
CA ASP A 54 8.49 -0.14 -16.82
C ASP A 54 9.08 -0.87 -18.03
N CYS A 55 9.45 -0.11 -19.07
CA CYS A 55 9.97 -0.64 -20.34
C CYS A 55 8.96 -1.53 -21.07
N SER A 56 7.74 -1.04 -21.30
CA SER A 56 6.75 -1.76 -22.10
C SER A 56 7.29 -2.08 -23.48
N THR A 57 7.08 -3.32 -23.91
CA THR A 57 7.45 -3.80 -25.25
C THR A 57 6.39 -3.49 -26.32
N LYS A 58 5.17 -3.17 -25.87
CA LYS A 58 4.04 -2.77 -26.72
C LYS A 58 4.13 -1.29 -27.03
N GLU A 59 4.43 -0.93 -28.28
CA GLU A 59 4.54 0.47 -28.69
C GLU A 59 3.24 1.26 -28.49
N GLU A 60 2.09 0.61 -28.65
CA GLU A 60 0.77 1.21 -28.40
C GLU A 60 0.63 1.82 -26.99
N VAL A 61 1.24 1.20 -25.96
CA VAL A 61 1.24 1.73 -24.59
C VAL A 61 1.94 3.08 -24.55
N LYS A 62 3.14 3.16 -25.17
CA LYS A 62 3.94 4.38 -25.19
C LYS A 62 3.25 5.49 -25.99
N GLU A 63 2.61 5.16 -27.12
CA GLU A 63 1.85 6.13 -27.92
C GLU A 63 0.67 6.70 -27.15
N VAL A 64 -0.09 5.84 -26.44
CA VAL A 64 -1.22 6.28 -25.62
C VAL A 64 -0.73 7.20 -24.50
N LEU A 65 0.32 6.84 -23.80
CA LEU A 65 0.88 7.66 -22.73
C LEU A 65 1.32 9.04 -23.27
N LYS A 66 2.11 9.08 -24.34
CA LYS A 66 2.53 10.35 -24.97
C LYS A 66 1.34 11.24 -25.38
N LYS A 67 0.24 10.65 -25.90
CA LYS A 67 -0.97 11.39 -26.23
C LYS A 67 -1.64 12.02 -25.01
N TYR A 68 -1.64 11.33 -23.87
CA TYR A 68 -2.18 11.89 -22.62
C TYR A 68 -1.31 13.03 -22.08
N GLU A 69 0.01 12.88 -22.08
CA GLU A 69 0.95 13.93 -21.62
C GLU A 69 0.82 15.21 -22.47
N GLN A 70 0.62 15.08 -23.78
CA GLN A 70 0.40 16.22 -24.66
C GLN A 70 -0.94 16.93 -24.43
N LYS A 71 -1.96 16.22 -23.93
CA LYS A 71 -3.31 16.75 -23.74
C LYS A 71 -3.54 17.40 -22.39
N ASP A 72 -2.83 16.98 -21.35
CA ASP A 72 -3.03 17.45 -19.98
C ASP A 72 -1.68 17.72 -19.29
N ASN A 73 -1.45 18.97 -18.95
CA ASN A 73 -0.20 19.45 -18.35
C ASN A 73 0.03 18.95 -16.90
N ARG A 74 -0.96 18.32 -16.31
CA ARG A 74 -0.82 17.65 -15.01
C ARG A 74 -0.11 16.31 -15.11
N ILE A 75 0.05 15.75 -16.31
CA ILE A 75 0.67 14.45 -16.56
C ILE A 75 2.17 14.63 -16.81
N GLN A 76 2.96 13.78 -16.21
CA GLN A 76 4.40 13.66 -16.44
C GLN A 76 4.77 12.18 -16.59
N ILE A 77 5.46 11.82 -17.67
CA ILE A 77 5.75 10.43 -18.00
C ILE A 77 7.27 10.16 -18.00
N TYR A 78 7.62 9.01 -17.47
CA TYR A 78 8.96 8.45 -17.51
C TYR A 78 8.92 7.08 -18.15
N PHE A 79 9.73 6.88 -19.20
CA PHE A 79 9.93 5.58 -19.85
C PHE A 79 11.23 4.98 -19.32
N GLN A 80 11.13 3.83 -18.65
CA GLN A 80 12.32 3.15 -18.13
C GLN A 80 13.11 2.51 -19.28
N PRO A 81 14.46 2.56 -19.25
CA PRO A 81 15.30 1.96 -20.26
C PRO A 81 15.33 0.42 -20.20
N GLN A 82 14.94 -0.14 -19.05
CA GLN A 82 14.83 -1.58 -18.80
C GLN A 82 13.71 -1.86 -17.80
N ASN A 83 13.22 -3.10 -17.77
CA ASN A 83 12.22 -3.50 -16.78
C ASN A 83 12.85 -3.60 -15.39
N LEU A 84 12.37 -2.78 -14.46
CA LEU A 84 12.83 -2.71 -13.07
C LEU A 84 12.04 -3.66 -12.14
N GLY A 85 10.87 -4.11 -12.59
CA GLY A 85 9.88 -4.77 -11.77
C GLY A 85 9.05 -3.76 -10.95
N TYR A 86 7.83 -4.16 -10.58
CA TYR A 86 6.84 -3.26 -10.01
C TYR A 86 7.33 -2.51 -8.76
N THR A 87 8.03 -3.18 -7.84
CA THR A 87 8.51 -2.55 -6.59
C THR A 87 9.54 -1.44 -6.86
N LYS A 88 10.55 -1.73 -7.70
CA LYS A 88 11.59 -0.75 -8.06
C LYS A 88 11.05 0.36 -8.95
N ASN A 89 10.05 0.08 -9.77
CA ASN A 89 9.38 1.09 -10.57
C ASN A 89 8.56 2.06 -9.69
N PHE A 90 7.90 1.57 -8.62
CA PHE A 90 7.29 2.45 -7.61
C PHE A 90 8.34 3.24 -6.82
N GLU A 91 9.47 2.65 -6.45
CA GLU A 91 10.57 3.39 -5.84
C GLU A 91 11.04 4.53 -6.74
N PHE A 92 11.26 4.26 -8.02
CA PHE A 92 11.66 5.27 -8.98
C PHE A 92 10.65 6.42 -9.06
N VAL A 93 9.36 6.12 -9.26
CA VAL A 93 8.35 7.17 -9.42
C VAL A 93 8.15 7.98 -8.13
N LEU A 94 8.35 7.38 -6.96
CA LEU A 94 8.37 8.08 -5.67
C LEU A 94 9.47 9.15 -5.61
N THR A 95 10.65 8.91 -6.21
CA THR A 95 11.73 9.91 -6.25
C THR A 95 11.38 11.15 -7.06
N LYS A 96 10.37 11.06 -7.94
CA LYS A 96 9.91 12.17 -8.79
C LYS A 96 8.84 13.03 -8.12
N SER A 97 8.26 12.55 -7.03
CA SER A 97 7.24 13.27 -6.28
C SER A 97 7.83 14.34 -5.37
N THR A 98 7.25 15.54 -5.43
CA THR A 98 7.59 16.68 -4.56
C THR A 98 6.39 17.21 -3.77
N ALA A 99 5.22 16.61 -3.93
CA ALA A 99 3.99 17.03 -3.30
C ALA A 99 3.94 16.75 -1.79
N ASP A 100 2.97 17.38 -1.11
CA ASP A 100 2.73 17.21 0.32
C ASP A 100 2.08 15.84 0.62
N TYR A 101 1.32 15.33 -0.34
CA TYR A 101 0.62 14.05 -0.26
C TYR A 101 0.83 13.22 -1.51
N ILE A 102 0.85 11.90 -1.34
CA ILE A 102 1.13 10.93 -2.38
C ILE A 102 0.03 9.87 -2.40
N ALA A 103 -0.45 9.51 -3.58
CA ALA A 103 -1.35 8.38 -3.80
C ALA A 103 -0.73 7.39 -4.79
N PHE A 104 -0.79 6.10 -4.49
CA PHE A 104 -0.43 5.06 -5.43
C PHE A 104 -1.59 4.71 -6.36
N SER A 105 -1.27 4.35 -7.58
CA SER A 105 -2.24 3.91 -8.59
C SER A 105 -1.68 2.75 -9.41
N ASP A 106 -2.47 1.70 -9.54
CA ASP A 106 -2.26 0.67 -10.53
C ASP A 106 -2.87 1.14 -11.88
N HIS A 107 -2.55 0.46 -12.96
CA HIS A 107 -2.91 0.90 -14.33
C HIS A 107 -4.22 0.31 -14.87
N ASP A 108 -4.94 -0.47 -14.06
CA ASP A 108 -6.05 -1.33 -14.51
C ASP A 108 -7.33 -1.17 -13.67
N ASP A 109 -7.33 -0.22 -12.72
CA ASP A 109 -8.45 0.11 -11.86
C ASP A 109 -9.34 1.24 -12.46
N ILE A 110 -10.36 1.67 -11.72
CA ILE A 110 -11.17 2.86 -12.05
C ILE A 110 -11.47 3.63 -10.76
N TRP A 111 -10.99 4.85 -10.64
CA TRP A 111 -11.21 5.67 -9.45
C TRP A 111 -12.56 6.41 -9.50
N TYR A 112 -13.24 6.47 -8.35
CA TYR A 112 -14.40 7.33 -8.23
C TYR A 112 -13.98 8.81 -8.11
N PRO A 113 -14.80 9.74 -8.61
CA PRO A 113 -14.38 11.15 -8.74
C PRO A 113 -13.91 11.82 -7.44
N ASN A 114 -14.42 11.38 -6.31
CA ASN A 114 -14.16 11.97 -4.98
C ASN A 114 -13.07 11.26 -4.17
N LYS A 115 -12.31 10.32 -4.78
CA LYS A 115 -11.35 9.49 -4.04
C LYS A 115 -10.26 10.33 -3.37
N ILE A 116 -9.61 11.22 -4.09
CA ILE A 116 -8.53 12.06 -3.54
C ILE A 116 -9.09 13.02 -2.49
N GLU A 117 -10.19 13.71 -2.78
CA GLU A 117 -10.79 14.69 -1.89
C GLU A 117 -11.20 14.08 -0.55
N GLU A 118 -11.92 12.95 -0.56
CA GLU A 118 -12.33 12.26 0.66
C GLU A 118 -11.16 11.68 1.46
N SER A 119 -10.19 11.07 0.76
CA SER A 119 -8.99 10.53 1.42
C SER A 119 -8.17 11.63 2.09
N LEU A 120 -7.96 12.76 1.41
CA LEU A 120 -7.21 13.89 1.93
C LEU A 120 -7.94 14.54 3.13
N LYS A 121 -9.26 14.70 3.03
CA LYS A 121 -10.10 15.21 4.13
C LYS A 121 -9.92 14.37 5.39
N ILE A 122 -10.08 13.05 5.27
CA ILE A 122 -9.97 12.13 6.41
C ILE A 122 -8.53 12.10 6.97
N LEU A 123 -7.51 12.09 6.11
CA LEU A 123 -6.12 12.13 6.54
C LEU A 123 -5.85 13.34 7.47
N LYS A 124 -6.38 14.50 7.11
CA LYS A 124 -6.25 15.75 7.87
C LYS A 124 -7.11 15.75 9.15
N GLU A 125 -8.39 15.39 9.04
CA GLU A 125 -9.31 15.35 10.18
C GLU A 125 -8.84 14.39 11.29
N LYS A 126 -8.30 13.23 10.89
CA LYS A 126 -7.79 12.23 11.83
C LYS A 126 -6.34 12.48 12.24
N ASN A 127 -5.67 13.42 11.57
CA ASN A 127 -4.25 13.69 11.77
C ASN A 127 -3.43 12.40 11.78
N VAL A 128 -3.53 11.65 10.69
CA VAL A 128 -2.78 10.40 10.45
C VAL A 128 -1.83 10.55 9.27
N ASP A 129 -0.90 9.62 9.11
CA ASP A 129 0.08 9.69 8.03
C ASP A 129 -0.31 8.90 6.79
N LEU A 130 -1.29 8.02 6.91
CA LEU A 130 -1.82 7.26 5.80
C LEU A 130 -3.31 7.00 5.99
N VAL A 131 -4.06 7.20 4.91
CA VAL A 131 -5.45 6.76 4.76
C VAL A 131 -5.49 5.72 3.66
N TYR A 132 -6.22 4.64 3.88
CA TYR A 132 -6.60 3.71 2.82
C TYR A 132 -8.11 3.57 2.75
N CYS A 133 -8.64 3.34 1.57
CA CYS A 133 -10.07 3.17 1.34
C CYS A 133 -10.42 1.73 0.95
N ASP A 134 -11.70 1.39 1.01
CA ASP A 134 -12.22 0.16 0.44
C ASP A 134 -12.30 0.24 -1.09
N ALA A 135 -12.55 -0.89 -1.74
CA ALA A 135 -12.74 -1.00 -3.17
C ALA A 135 -13.95 -1.88 -3.49
N LYS A 136 -14.64 -1.56 -4.57
CA LYS A 136 -15.54 -2.49 -5.24
C LYS A 136 -14.71 -3.41 -6.14
N GLN A 137 -14.88 -4.72 -6.05
CA GLN A 137 -14.20 -5.66 -6.94
C GLN A 137 -15.00 -5.89 -8.22
N ILE A 138 -14.34 -5.74 -9.38
CA ILE A 138 -14.93 -6.00 -10.70
C ILE A 138 -14.11 -7.05 -11.46
N ASP A 139 -14.73 -7.74 -12.41
CA ASP A 139 -14.06 -8.64 -13.34
C ASP A 139 -13.49 -7.89 -14.57
N GLU A 140 -12.92 -8.64 -15.52
CA GLU A 140 -12.36 -8.10 -16.76
C GLU A 140 -13.39 -7.31 -17.59
N SER A 141 -14.67 -7.64 -17.51
CA SER A 141 -15.76 -6.98 -18.23
C SER A 141 -16.31 -5.74 -17.51
N GLY A 142 -15.88 -5.50 -16.27
CA GLY A 142 -16.42 -4.44 -15.41
C GLY A 142 -17.60 -4.87 -14.56
N LYS A 143 -17.99 -6.16 -14.60
CA LYS A 143 -19.08 -6.69 -13.77
C LYS A 143 -18.63 -6.80 -12.32
N THR A 144 -19.46 -6.32 -11.40
CA THR A 144 -19.20 -6.40 -9.96
C THR A 144 -19.12 -7.85 -9.48
N LEU A 145 -18.02 -8.17 -8.82
CA LEU A 145 -17.79 -9.43 -8.11
C LEU A 145 -18.12 -9.31 -6.62
N HIS A 146 -17.63 -8.25 -5.99
CA HIS A 146 -17.84 -7.94 -4.57
C HIS A 146 -17.96 -6.44 -4.35
N GLU A 147 -18.97 -6.00 -3.60
CA GLU A 147 -19.20 -4.58 -3.27
C GLU A 147 -18.15 -4.00 -2.29
N SER A 148 -17.44 -4.86 -1.56
CA SER A 148 -16.38 -4.50 -0.63
C SER A 148 -15.25 -5.51 -0.67
N TYR A 149 -14.07 -5.05 -1.08
CA TYR A 149 -12.84 -5.84 -1.06
C TYR A 149 -12.40 -6.18 0.36
N LEU A 150 -12.47 -5.21 1.27
CA LEU A 150 -12.05 -5.40 2.66
C LEU A 150 -12.88 -6.47 3.35
N ARG A 151 -14.19 -6.46 3.17
CA ARG A 151 -15.10 -7.46 3.74
C ARG A 151 -14.92 -8.83 3.09
N TYR A 152 -14.81 -8.87 1.78
CA TYR A 152 -14.55 -10.12 1.05
C TYR A 152 -13.25 -10.80 1.49
N LYS A 153 -12.17 -10.03 1.66
CA LYS A 153 -10.87 -10.52 2.11
C LYS A 153 -10.80 -10.68 3.63
N ASN A 154 -11.85 -10.32 4.36
CA ASN A 154 -11.85 -10.28 5.83
C ASN A 154 -10.65 -9.47 6.37
N MET A 155 -10.43 -8.29 5.78
CA MET A 155 -9.39 -7.37 6.18
C MET A 155 -9.85 -6.49 7.35
N PRO A 156 -8.94 -6.09 8.23
CA PRO A 156 -9.28 -5.19 9.32
C PRO A 156 -9.63 -3.80 8.78
N ILE A 157 -10.67 -3.21 9.36
CA ILE A 157 -11.07 -1.83 9.13
C ILE A 157 -10.48 -1.02 10.29
N LEU A 158 -9.35 -0.35 10.04
CA LEU A 158 -8.65 0.45 11.04
C LEU A 158 -9.33 1.81 11.19
N ASN A 159 -10.30 1.88 12.09
CA ASN A 159 -10.97 3.11 12.48
C ASN A 159 -10.70 3.44 13.96
N GLU A 160 -11.36 4.45 14.50
CA GLU A 160 -11.19 4.94 15.89
C GLU A 160 -11.23 3.83 16.95
N ASN A 161 -11.95 2.76 16.70
CA ASN A 161 -12.11 1.65 17.63
C ASN A 161 -10.98 0.61 17.54
N TYR A 162 -10.10 0.71 16.54
CA TYR A 162 -9.19 -0.37 16.17
C TYR A 162 -7.69 -0.03 16.30
N GLN A 163 -7.33 1.17 16.69
CA GLN A 163 -5.97 1.73 16.57
C GLN A 163 -4.89 1.09 17.44
N LYS A 164 -5.18 0.09 18.25
CA LYS A 164 -4.25 -0.17 19.37
C LYS A 164 -3.16 -1.20 19.15
N GLU A 165 -3.21 -2.15 18.21
CA GLU A 165 -2.20 -3.23 18.22
C GLU A 165 -1.98 -3.95 16.87
N ILE A 166 -2.10 -3.28 15.73
CA ILE A 166 -1.85 -3.93 14.44
C ILE A 166 -0.42 -3.67 14.00
N LEU A 167 0.34 -4.76 13.93
CA LEU A 167 1.66 -4.74 13.34
C LEU A 167 1.52 -4.91 11.81
N PRO A 168 1.84 -3.90 11.00
CA PRO A 168 1.63 -3.93 9.55
C PRO A 168 2.31 -5.10 8.83
N PHE A 169 3.43 -5.59 9.37
CA PHE A 169 4.17 -6.71 8.80
C PHE A 169 3.50 -8.08 9.02
N SER A 170 2.53 -8.17 9.92
CA SER A 170 1.85 -9.44 10.19
C SER A 170 0.80 -9.81 9.15
N ARG A 171 0.28 -8.84 8.45
CA ARG A 171 -0.79 -9.03 7.46
C ARG A 171 -0.87 -7.83 6.52
N HIS A 172 -0.99 -8.09 5.23
CA HIS A 172 -1.35 -7.06 4.26
C HIS A 172 -2.77 -6.55 4.56
N ILE A 173 -2.90 -5.27 4.86
CA ILE A 173 -4.17 -4.66 5.31
C ILE A 173 -4.74 -3.65 4.33
N ALA A 174 -3.92 -3.14 3.40
CA ALA A 174 -4.34 -2.16 2.41
C ALA A 174 -3.54 -2.33 1.12
N ILE A 175 -4.22 -2.48 -0.01
CA ILE A 175 -3.57 -2.53 -1.33
C ILE A 175 -3.05 -1.14 -1.72
N GLY A 176 -1.96 -1.09 -2.50
CA GLY A 176 -1.27 0.15 -2.85
C GLY A 176 -2.20 1.20 -3.44
N CYS A 177 -2.99 0.84 -4.45
CA CYS A 177 -3.94 1.73 -5.11
C CYS A 177 -5.06 2.29 -4.21
N SER A 178 -5.23 1.76 -2.98
CA SER A 178 -6.16 2.31 -1.98
C SER A 178 -5.56 3.43 -1.12
N GLN A 179 -4.23 3.63 -1.15
CA GLN A 179 -3.50 4.44 -0.19
C GLN A 179 -3.32 5.89 -0.65
N LEU A 180 -3.43 6.82 0.33
CA LEU A 180 -2.96 8.20 0.25
C LEU A 180 -2.20 8.51 1.54
N PHE A 181 -0.98 9.06 1.43
CA PHE A 181 -0.08 9.26 2.56
C PHE A 181 0.73 10.56 2.46
N THR A 182 1.31 10.96 3.56
CA THR A 182 2.06 12.22 3.69
C THR A 182 3.46 12.13 3.07
N LYS A 183 3.99 13.29 2.70
CA LYS A 183 5.37 13.44 2.22
C LYS A 183 6.41 12.83 3.17
N ARG A 184 6.23 12.97 4.50
CA ARG A 184 7.19 12.40 5.46
C ARG A 184 7.23 10.87 5.43
N VAL A 185 6.11 10.19 5.14
CA VAL A 185 6.13 8.74 4.89
C VAL A 185 6.98 8.45 3.66
N LYS A 186 6.75 9.15 2.54
CA LYS A 186 7.55 9.01 1.31
C LYS A 186 9.04 9.22 1.57
N ASP A 187 9.39 10.30 2.28
CA ASP A 187 10.80 10.66 2.53
C ASP A 187 11.53 9.59 3.36
N LEU A 188 10.82 8.93 4.29
CA LEU A 188 11.35 7.81 5.07
C LEU A 188 11.38 6.49 4.29
N MET A 189 10.53 6.32 3.27
CA MET A 189 10.54 5.11 2.41
C MET A 189 11.79 5.02 1.56
N ILE A 190 12.30 6.15 1.07
CA ILE A 190 13.37 6.20 0.07
C ILE A 190 14.74 6.31 0.74
N PRO A 191 15.72 5.48 0.33
CA PRO A 191 15.60 4.34 -0.57
C PRO A 191 14.83 3.18 0.05
N PHE A 192 14.21 2.33 -0.79
CA PHE A 192 13.58 1.10 -0.29
C PHE A 192 14.64 0.18 0.33
N THR A 193 14.21 -0.62 1.30
CA THR A 193 15.08 -1.63 1.92
C THR A 193 15.46 -2.72 0.92
N GLU A 194 16.55 -3.43 1.17
CA GLU A 194 16.99 -4.55 0.34
C GLU A 194 16.00 -5.72 0.40
N ASN A 195 15.30 -5.86 1.51
CA ASN A 195 14.25 -6.86 1.68
C ASN A 195 13.01 -6.44 0.88
N THR A 196 12.78 -7.13 -0.22
CA THR A 196 11.79 -6.81 -1.24
C THR A 196 10.37 -7.16 -0.78
N MET A 197 9.79 -6.34 0.08
CA MET A 197 8.34 -6.28 0.24
C MET A 197 7.73 -5.38 -0.83
N ALA A 198 6.44 -5.55 -1.09
CA ALA A 198 5.73 -4.64 -2.00
C ALA A 198 5.70 -3.21 -1.43
N HIS A 199 5.70 -2.22 -2.30
CA HIS A 199 5.78 -0.79 -1.95
C HIS A 199 4.72 -0.34 -0.92
N ASP A 200 3.56 -0.94 -0.94
CA ASP A 200 2.44 -0.65 -0.06
C ASP A 200 2.64 -1.14 1.40
N TRP A 201 3.53 -2.10 1.62
CA TRP A 201 3.94 -2.50 2.96
C TRP A 201 4.86 -1.46 3.59
N HIS A 202 5.78 -0.88 2.82
CA HIS A 202 6.71 0.14 3.29
C HIS A 202 5.95 1.37 3.81
N SER A 203 5.00 1.89 3.03
CA SER A 203 4.18 3.04 3.43
C SER A 203 3.35 2.77 4.67
N LEU A 204 2.70 1.60 4.74
CA LEU A 204 1.90 1.19 5.90
C LEU A 204 2.74 1.09 7.18
N TYR A 205 3.92 0.46 7.10
CA TYR A 205 4.79 0.31 8.26
C TYR A 205 5.26 1.65 8.80
N ILE A 206 5.77 2.51 7.94
CA ILE A 206 6.27 3.83 8.32
C ILE A 206 5.14 4.71 8.87
N ALA A 207 4.01 4.79 8.18
CA ALA A 207 2.87 5.58 8.64
C ALA A 207 2.37 5.13 10.01
N ASN A 208 2.32 3.80 10.25
CA ASN A 208 1.91 3.26 11.55
C ASN A 208 2.86 3.65 12.68
N ALA A 209 4.16 3.74 12.39
CA ALA A 209 5.17 4.17 13.34
C ALA A 209 5.13 5.68 13.64
N LEU A 210 4.57 6.48 12.74
CA LEU A 210 4.40 7.93 12.89
C LEU A 210 3.04 8.27 13.55
N ASN A 211 2.15 8.98 12.86
CA ASN A 211 0.83 9.35 13.41
C ASN A 211 -0.27 8.33 13.10
N GLY A 212 0.09 7.21 12.48
CA GLY A 212 -0.78 6.07 12.29
C GLY A 212 -1.46 6.01 10.93
N VAL A 213 -2.32 5.01 10.83
CA VAL A 213 -3.05 4.63 9.63
C VAL A 213 -4.55 4.65 9.92
N TYR A 214 -5.37 5.09 8.99
CA TYR A 214 -6.82 5.10 9.11
C TYR A 214 -7.49 4.47 7.90
N CYS A 215 -8.52 3.68 8.14
CA CYS A 215 -9.37 3.11 7.10
C CYS A 215 -10.60 3.96 6.85
N LEU A 216 -10.72 4.50 5.66
CA LEU A 216 -11.96 5.05 5.15
C LEU A 216 -12.83 3.88 4.65
N ASP A 217 -13.77 3.43 5.49
CA ASP A 217 -14.66 2.30 5.21
C ASP A 217 -15.72 2.64 4.16
N LYS A 218 -15.23 2.99 2.97
CA LYS A 218 -16.03 3.37 1.81
C LYS A 218 -15.30 2.96 0.54
N PRO A 219 -15.94 2.24 -0.40
CA PRO A 219 -15.33 1.99 -1.70
C PRO A 219 -15.20 3.30 -2.47
N LEU A 220 -13.96 3.63 -2.84
CA LEU A 220 -13.64 4.82 -3.61
C LEU A 220 -12.99 4.52 -4.95
N PHE A 221 -12.92 3.26 -5.33
CA PHE A 221 -12.48 2.81 -6.64
C PHE A 221 -12.97 1.40 -6.94
N GLU A 222 -12.92 1.04 -8.21
CA GLU A 222 -13.17 -0.31 -8.70
C GLU A 222 -11.83 -1.03 -8.91
N TYR A 223 -11.61 -2.08 -8.14
CA TYR A 223 -10.43 -2.93 -8.23
C TYR A 223 -10.68 -4.05 -9.22
N ARG A 224 -9.96 -4.06 -10.34
CA ARG A 224 -10.17 -5.01 -11.43
C ARG A 224 -9.40 -6.31 -11.20
N LEU A 225 -10.11 -7.43 -11.34
CA LEU A 225 -9.50 -8.76 -11.36
C LEU A 225 -9.44 -9.30 -12.77
N HIS A 226 -8.25 -9.67 -13.21
CA HIS A 226 -7.97 -10.33 -14.48
C HIS A 226 -6.83 -11.34 -14.33
N GLY A 227 -6.59 -12.15 -15.38
CA GLY A 227 -5.60 -13.24 -15.32
C GLY A 227 -4.15 -12.81 -15.05
N ASN A 228 -3.82 -11.53 -15.27
CA ASN A 228 -2.47 -10.97 -15.18
C ASN A 228 -2.22 -10.13 -13.90
N ASN A 229 -3.18 -10.05 -12.97
CA ASN A 229 -2.91 -9.36 -11.70
C ASN A 229 -1.70 -9.98 -10.98
N ALA A 230 -0.79 -9.15 -10.48
CA ALA A 230 0.36 -9.60 -9.70
C ALA A 230 -0.08 -10.31 -8.41
N PHE A 231 -1.14 -9.80 -7.78
CA PHE A 231 -1.71 -10.32 -6.53
C PHE A 231 -3.25 -10.43 -6.58
N GLY A 232 -3.81 -11.37 -5.82
CA GLY A 232 -5.21 -11.33 -5.41
C GLY A 232 -6.25 -12.03 -6.28
N GLY A 233 -5.93 -12.42 -7.52
CA GLY A 233 -6.94 -12.90 -8.48
C GLY A 233 -7.41 -14.36 -8.33
N ARG A 234 -6.70 -15.22 -7.57
CA ARG A 234 -6.96 -16.67 -7.57
C ARG A 234 -7.51 -17.17 -6.24
N SER A 235 -8.54 -18.01 -6.31
CA SER A 235 -9.05 -18.73 -5.14
C SER A 235 -8.04 -19.79 -4.66
N PHE A 236 -8.18 -20.20 -3.40
CA PHE A 236 -7.35 -21.27 -2.84
C PHE A 236 -7.42 -22.56 -3.68
N LYS A 237 -8.61 -22.95 -4.13
CA LYS A 237 -8.81 -24.15 -4.98
C LYS A 237 -8.07 -24.04 -6.31
N GLN A 238 -8.12 -22.88 -6.95
CA GLN A 238 -7.38 -22.60 -8.20
C GLN A 238 -5.86 -22.70 -8.00
N ASN A 239 -5.33 -22.13 -6.91
CA ASN A 239 -3.92 -22.21 -6.60
C ASN A 239 -3.45 -23.65 -6.34
N VAL A 240 -4.26 -24.47 -5.64
CA VAL A 240 -3.97 -25.91 -5.45
C VAL A 240 -3.94 -26.66 -6.78
N LYS A 241 -4.91 -26.36 -7.68
CA LYS A 241 -4.98 -26.96 -9.01
C LYS A 241 -3.73 -26.64 -9.84
N ILE A 242 -3.37 -25.36 -9.94
CA ILE A 242 -2.17 -24.90 -10.66
C ILE A 242 -0.90 -25.51 -10.07
N TRP A 243 -0.81 -25.58 -8.73
CA TRP A 243 0.33 -26.20 -8.06
C TRP A 243 0.47 -27.67 -8.45
N LYS A 244 -0.65 -28.41 -8.48
CA LYS A 244 -0.68 -29.83 -8.89
C LYS A 244 -0.24 -30.00 -10.35
N GLU A 245 -0.75 -29.14 -11.23
CA GLU A 245 -0.39 -29.15 -12.67
C GLU A 245 1.10 -28.87 -12.88
N LYS A 246 1.66 -27.88 -12.18
CA LYS A 246 3.08 -27.49 -12.35
C LYS A 246 4.07 -28.44 -11.68
N ASN A 247 3.74 -29.05 -10.56
CA ASN A 247 4.67 -29.77 -9.70
C ASN A 247 4.37 -31.27 -9.57
N GLY A 248 3.30 -31.77 -10.18
CA GLY A 248 2.87 -33.17 -10.04
C GLY A 248 2.54 -33.60 -8.61
N LYS A 249 2.40 -32.66 -7.67
CA LYS A 249 2.25 -32.89 -6.21
C LYS A 249 0.93 -32.36 -5.72
N GLY A 250 0.27 -33.13 -4.85
CA GLY A 250 -1.08 -32.83 -4.37
C GLY A 250 -1.17 -31.79 -3.25
N TYR A 251 -2.35 -31.67 -2.67
CA TYR A 251 -2.75 -30.72 -1.64
C TYR A 251 -1.79 -30.56 -0.45
N LYS A 252 -1.30 -31.68 0.12
CA LYS A 252 -0.34 -31.63 1.26
C LYS A 252 0.97 -30.92 0.90
N SER A 253 1.45 -31.12 -0.33
CA SER A 253 2.66 -30.43 -0.82
C SER A 253 2.41 -28.94 -1.03
N TYR A 254 1.24 -28.55 -1.54
CA TYR A 254 0.84 -27.16 -1.64
C TYR A 254 0.75 -26.48 -0.28
N LEU A 255 0.20 -27.13 0.73
CA LEU A 255 0.13 -26.58 2.09
C LEU A 255 1.52 -26.35 2.68
N LYS A 256 2.48 -27.28 2.49
CA LYS A 256 3.86 -27.09 2.92
C LYS A 256 4.53 -25.90 2.21
N TYR A 257 4.37 -25.80 0.89
CA TYR A 257 4.85 -24.64 0.12
C TYR A 257 4.24 -23.35 0.64
N ARG A 258 2.93 -23.29 0.80
CA ARG A 258 2.23 -22.09 1.26
C ARG A 258 2.67 -21.69 2.68
N HIS A 259 2.85 -22.65 3.57
CA HIS A 259 3.35 -22.40 4.92
C HIS A 259 4.75 -21.79 4.87
N ARG A 260 5.63 -22.34 4.06
CA ARG A 260 6.99 -21.81 3.85
C ARG A 260 6.94 -20.40 3.26
N ALA A 261 6.16 -20.17 2.22
CA ALA A 261 6.02 -18.85 1.60
C ALA A 261 5.47 -17.79 2.59
N ILE A 262 4.50 -18.14 3.43
CA ILE A 262 3.99 -17.25 4.48
C ILE A 262 5.10 -16.92 5.50
N THR A 263 5.89 -17.92 5.90
CA THR A 263 6.99 -17.73 6.85
C THR A 263 8.08 -16.83 6.27
N GLU A 264 8.45 -17.04 5.00
CA GLU A 264 9.43 -16.22 4.29
C GLU A 264 8.94 -14.77 4.12
N THR A 265 7.68 -14.57 3.75
CA THR A 265 7.06 -13.24 3.66
C THR A 265 7.07 -12.53 5.01
N TYR A 266 6.75 -13.26 6.09
CA TYR A 266 6.75 -12.72 7.43
C TYR A 266 8.15 -12.29 7.88
N LEU A 267 9.16 -13.13 7.61
CA LEU A 267 10.56 -12.82 7.91
C LEU A 267 11.04 -11.61 7.10
N ALA A 268 10.74 -11.56 5.80
CA ALA A 268 11.07 -10.41 4.96
C ALA A 268 10.44 -9.11 5.49
N GLY A 269 9.17 -9.17 5.96
CA GLY A 269 8.51 -8.04 6.60
C GLY A 269 9.21 -7.57 7.88
N VAL A 270 9.66 -8.49 8.73
CA VAL A 270 10.40 -8.15 9.96
C VAL A 270 11.77 -7.53 9.64
N LEU A 271 12.49 -8.08 8.67
CA LEU A 271 13.79 -7.54 8.23
C LEU A 271 13.63 -6.14 7.60
N MET A 272 12.59 -5.93 6.80
CA MET A 272 12.24 -4.59 6.30
C MET A 272 12.02 -3.61 7.46
N CYS A 273 11.28 -4.00 8.48
CA CYS A 273 11.04 -3.17 9.66
C CYS A 273 12.37 -2.84 10.39
N GLU A 274 13.29 -3.78 10.49
CA GLU A 274 14.60 -3.58 11.09
C GLU A 274 15.43 -2.53 10.33
N GLU A 275 15.46 -2.60 9.00
CA GLU A 275 16.17 -1.64 8.15
C GLU A 275 15.59 -0.22 8.26
N TYR A 276 14.27 -0.07 8.47
CA TYR A 276 13.65 1.26 8.67
C TYR A 276 13.78 1.78 10.11
N ARG A 277 14.12 0.95 11.06
CA ARG A 277 14.13 1.28 12.49
C ARG A 277 14.93 2.53 12.82
N GLU A 278 16.14 2.61 12.32
CA GLU A 278 17.04 3.75 12.59
C GLU A 278 16.45 5.04 12.02
N ARG A 279 16.06 5.04 10.75
CA ARG A 279 15.45 6.20 10.08
C ARG A 279 14.22 6.72 10.83
N ILE A 280 13.31 5.81 11.23
CA ILE A 280 12.10 6.18 11.97
C ILE A 280 12.45 6.68 13.38
N SER A 281 13.38 6.02 14.08
CA SER A 281 13.79 6.42 15.42
C SER A 281 14.42 7.81 15.43
N GLU A 282 15.29 8.11 14.46
CA GLU A 282 15.88 9.43 14.29
C GLU A 282 14.84 10.49 13.95
N TYR A 283 13.93 10.17 13.03
CA TYR A 283 12.84 11.09 12.69
C TYR A 283 11.95 11.40 13.88
N ILE A 284 11.51 10.39 14.65
CA ILE A 284 10.69 10.59 15.85
C ILE A 284 11.44 11.43 16.89
N LYS A 285 12.74 11.21 17.08
CA LYS A 285 13.56 11.99 18.01
C LYS A 285 13.60 13.46 17.62
N MET A 286 13.80 13.77 16.34
CA MET A 286 13.86 15.13 15.82
C MET A 286 12.48 15.84 15.85
N HIS A 287 11.40 15.09 15.63
CA HIS A 287 10.05 15.60 15.46
C HIS A 287 9.11 15.14 16.59
N SER A 288 9.62 14.90 17.79
CA SER A 288 8.86 14.31 18.90
C SER A 288 7.59 15.08 19.27
N LYS A 289 7.56 16.40 19.08
CA LYS A 289 6.39 17.24 19.33
C LYS A 289 5.27 17.09 18.29
N GLU A 290 5.61 16.60 17.10
CA GLU A 290 4.68 16.42 15.97
C GLU A 290 4.08 15.00 15.93
N ILE A 291 4.73 14.05 16.62
CA ILE A 291 4.31 12.66 16.68
C ILE A 291 3.54 12.41 17.98
N LYS A 292 2.34 11.87 17.86
CA LYS A 292 1.49 11.53 19.02
C LYS A 292 2.22 10.62 20.00
N GLN A 293 2.23 10.93 21.30
CA GLN A 293 2.93 10.13 22.31
C GLN A 293 2.49 8.67 22.31
N ASN A 294 1.20 8.41 22.14
CA ASN A 294 0.70 7.03 22.06
C ASN A 294 1.27 6.23 20.88
N ASN A 295 1.62 6.90 19.77
CA ASN A 295 2.25 6.25 18.61
C ASN A 295 3.73 5.96 18.86
N GLN A 296 4.44 6.86 19.56
CA GLN A 296 5.81 6.60 20.00
C GLN A 296 5.87 5.38 20.93
N ASP A 297 4.93 5.27 21.86
CA ASP A 297 4.82 4.12 22.77
C ASP A 297 4.50 2.81 22.02
N ASN A 298 3.62 2.89 21.01
CA ASN A 298 3.29 1.75 20.17
C ASN A 298 4.48 1.32 19.30
N PHE A 299 5.23 2.27 18.74
CA PHE A 299 6.45 1.98 18.00
C PHE A 299 7.49 1.27 18.88
N ASN A 300 7.71 1.75 20.11
CA ASN A 300 8.61 1.11 21.06
C ASN A 300 8.20 -0.33 21.43
N LYS A 301 6.89 -0.56 21.59
CA LYS A 301 6.36 -1.93 21.80
C LYS A 301 6.59 -2.81 20.59
N GLN A 302 6.37 -2.28 19.38
CA GLN A 302 6.61 -2.97 18.12
C GLN A 302 8.09 -3.39 18.00
N LEU A 303 9.03 -2.47 18.26
CA LEU A 303 10.47 -2.77 18.26
C LEU A 303 10.84 -3.94 19.20
N LYS A 304 10.20 -4.01 20.37
CA LYS A 304 10.42 -5.13 21.30
C LYS A 304 9.96 -6.47 20.70
N ILE A 305 8.79 -6.49 20.09
CA ILE A 305 8.23 -7.71 19.46
C ILE A 305 9.09 -8.14 18.26
N GLU A 306 9.54 -7.21 17.44
CA GLU A 306 10.44 -7.48 16.31
C GLU A 306 11.72 -8.18 16.76
N LYS A 307 12.37 -7.66 17.82
CA LYS A 307 13.57 -8.27 18.39
C LYS A 307 13.33 -9.71 18.89
N GLU A 308 12.18 -9.97 19.51
CA GLU A 308 11.81 -11.32 19.96
C GLU A 308 11.61 -12.26 18.77
N ILE A 309 11.02 -11.78 17.66
CA ILE A 309 10.81 -12.54 16.44
C ILE A 309 12.15 -12.87 15.76
N ILE A 310 13.04 -11.88 15.60
CA ILE A 310 14.37 -12.07 15.02
C ILE A 310 15.14 -13.12 15.80
N LYS A 311 15.22 -12.97 17.11
CA LYS A 311 15.89 -13.92 18.01
C LYS A 311 15.32 -15.34 17.89
N TYR A 312 14.01 -15.45 17.68
CA TYR A 312 13.37 -16.75 17.43
C TYR A 312 13.85 -17.36 16.11
N PHE A 313 13.90 -16.59 15.02
CA PHE A 313 14.38 -17.09 13.72
C PHE A 313 15.85 -17.47 13.75
N GLU A 314 16.71 -16.70 14.39
CA GLU A 314 18.13 -17.04 14.58
C GLU A 314 18.31 -18.38 15.32
N ASN A 315 17.52 -18.61 16.35
CA ASN A 315 17.54 -19.87 17.10
C ASN A 315 16.96 -21.04 16.29
N ALA A 316 15.94 -20.79 15.48
CA ALA A 316 15.31 -21.79 14.63
C ALA A 316 16.21 -22.22 13.46
N GLN A 317 17.05 -21.32 12.92
CA GLN A 317 18.04 -21.66 11.91
C GLN A 317 19.13 -22.62 12.45
N LYS A 318 19.44 -22.54 13.74
CA LYS A 318 20.38 -23.45 14.41
C LYS A 318 19.80 -24.86 14.62
N SER A 319 18.48 -25.00 14.64
CA SER A 319 17.79 -26.28 14.76
C SER A 319 17.24 -26.67 13.37
N LYS A 320 17.55 -27.89 12.88
CA LYS A 320 17.06 -28.42 11.59
C LYS A 320 15.51 -28.52 11.49
N PHE A 321 14.77 -28.00 12.45
CA PHE A 321 13.31 -27.99 12.54
C PHE A 321 12.78 -26.57 12.60
N ILE A 322 12.56 -25.97 11.44
CA ILE A 322 11.82 -24.70 11.33
C ILE A 322 10.32 -25.01 11.41
N TYR A 323 9.82 -25.30 12.60
CA TYR A 323 8.39 -25.25 12.88
C TYR A 323 8.12 -23.97 13.67
N PHE A 324 7.87 -22.87 12.95
CA PHE A 324 7.47 -21.62 13.57
C PHE A 324 6.07 -21.82 14.15
N PRO A 325 5.88 -21.76 15.47
CA PRO A 325 4.55 -21.81 16.05
C PRO A 325 3.89 -20.45 15.84
N ILE A 326 3.60 -20.15 14.57
CA ILE A 326 2.84 -18.96 14.13
C ILE A 326 1.65 -18.71 15.08
N HIS A 327 0.99 -19.78 15.56
CA HIS A 327 -0.13 -19.69 16.49
C HIS A 327 0.24 -19.13 17.88
N LYS A 328 1.49 -19.23 18.35
CA LYS A 328 1.93 -18.68 19.63
C LYS A 328 2.14 -17.17 19.53
N TYR A 329 2.59 -16.69 18.37
CA TYR A 329 2.71 -15.27 18.05
C TYR A 329 1.41 -14.71 17.45
N PHE A 330 0.60 -15.51 16.78
CA PHE A 330 -0.79 -15.14 16.48
C PHE A 330 -1.61 -14.85 17.75
N LYS A 331 -1.19 -15.28 18.93
CA LYS A 331 -1.78 -14.85 20.20
C LYS A 331 -1.40 -13.40 20.57
N TYR A 332 -0.23 -12.93 20.15
CA TYR A 332 0.18 -11.51 20.22
C TYR A 332 -0.29 -10.72 19.00
N LEU A 333 -0.38 -11.39 17.84
CA LEU A 333 -0.81 -10.86 16.55
C LEU A 333 -2.29 -11.16 16.29
N SER A 334 -2.91 -12.08 17.05
CA SER A 334 -4.34 -12.31 16.99
C SER A 334 -4.99 -11.10 17.65
N PHE A 335 -5.60 -10.40 16.82
CA PHE A 335 -6.75 -9.55 17.06
C PHE A 335 -7.57 -10.03 18.28
N LYS A 336 -7.13 -9.69 19.50
CA LYS A 336 -8.03 -9.57 20.63
C LYS A 336 -9.00 -8.44 20.30
N GLY A 337 -10.01 -8.73 19.49
CA GLY A 337 -10.95 -7.72 19.02
C GLY A 337 -11.67 -8.06 17.73
N MET A 338 -11.25 -9.10 16.98
CA MET A 338 -12.16 -9.69 16.00
C MET A 338 -13.30 -10.40 16.75
N GLN A 339 -14.17 -9.64 17.37
CA GLN A 339 -15.50 -10.16 17.60
C GLN A 339 -16.02 -10.55 16.22
N LYS A 340 -16.33 -11.84 16.06
CA LYS A 340 -17.20 -12.33 15.00
C LYS A 340 -18.49 -11.48 15.07
N ARG A 341 -18.51 -10.34 14.37
CA ARG A 341 -19.77 -9.71 14.05
C ARG A 341 -20.46 -10.72 13.16
N LYS A 342 -21.37 -11.49 13.72
CA LYS A 342 -22.40 -12.19 12.98
C LYS A 342 -23.13 -11.10 12.19
N TYR A 343 -22.80 -10.97 10.92
CA TYR A 343 -23.63 -10.23 10.00
C TYR A 343 -24.93 -11.05 9.86
N LYS A 344 -26.00 -10.56 10.51
CA LYS A 344 -27.35 -10.90 10.12
C LYS A 344 -27.70 -10.12 8.86
#